data_44af113c2b7bebdfbd1017d5cd9c5db8
#
_entry.id   44af113c2b7bebdfbd1017d5cd9c5db8
#
_cell.length_a   1.000
_cell.length_b   1.000
_cell.length_c   1.000
_cell.angle_alpha   90.00
_cell.angle_beta   90.00
_cell.angle_gamma   90.00
#
_symmetry.space_group_name_H-M   'P 1'
#
loop_
_entity.id
_entity.type
_entity.pdbx_description
1 polymer ?
#
loop_
_entity_poly.entity_id
_entity_poly.type
_entity_poly.pdbx_seq_one_letter_code
_entity_poly.pdbx_strand_id
1 'polypeptide(L)'
;GTRVAMLLPNCIEAVLFDQAALANALTPVPLHAIDTPKSSAYILNDSGAEVLVTNKKLKWRLVREAAELPNLKLVVITDDDFADDPDADIPMLSLETWLAKTPDAPLPPGPRSTDLAALVYTSGTTGNPKGVMLTHRNVLSNLRGVLQSLQPYADETLLSFLPLSHTFERTASYYLAVIR
;
A
#
# COMPACT_ATOMS: atom_id res chain seq x y z
N GLY A 1 8.76 -2.78 -10.89
CA GLY A 1 7.99 -3.78 -10.11
C GLY A 1 6.51 -3.60 -10.33
N THR A 2 5.75 -4.67 -10.19
CA THR A 2 4.28 -4.62 -10.18
C THR A 2 3.80 -3.70 -9.06
N ARG A 3 2.76 -2.92 -9.31
CA ARG A 3 2.21 -1.98 -8.33
C ARG A 3 1.04 -2.62 -7.61
N VAL A 4 1.07 -2.53 -6.28
CA VAL A 4 0.03 -3.06 -5.39
C VAL A 4 -0.58 -1.91 -4.62
N ALA A 5 -1.83 -1.60 -4.89
CA ALA A 5 -2.57 -0.53 -4.22
C ALA A 5 -3.15 -1.03 -2.88
N MET A 6 -3.14 -0.17 -1.88
CA MET A 6 -3.65 -0.48 -0.54
C MET A 6 -4.63 0.60 -0.10
N LEU A 7 -5.92 0.24 -0.04
CA LEU A 7 -7.01 1.09 0.46
C LEU A 7 -7.43 0.59 1.85
N LEU A 8 -6.52 0.74 2.81
CA LEU A 8 -6.67 0.26 4.18
C LEU A 8 -6.60 1.42 5.18
N PRO A 9 -7.31 1.34 6.31
CA PRO A 9 -7.06 2.23 7.44
C PRO A 9 -5.71 1.88 8.08
N ASN A 10 -5.31 2.61 9.14
CA ASN A 10 -4.19 2.18 9.97
C ASN A 10 -4.58 0.87 10.67
N CYS A 11 -3.94 -0.23 10.28
CA CYS A 11 -4.15 -1.58 10.81
C CYS A 11 -2.90 -2.43 10.57
N ILE A 12 -2.86 -3.58 11.22
CA ILE A 12 -1.73 -4.51 11.09
C ILE A 12 -1.59 -5.00 9.65
N GLU A 13 -2.70 -5.27 8.97
CA GLU A 13 -2.73 -5.73 7.58
C GLU A 13 -2.05 -4.71 6.65
N ALA A 14 -2.27 -3.40 6.87
CA ALA A 14 -1.61 -2.37 6.07
C ALA A 14 -0.08 -2.42 6.19
N VAL A 15 0.44 -2.66 7.39
CA VAL A 15 1.86 -2.84 7.65
C VAL A 15 2.39 -4.12 7.00
N LEU A 16 1.68 -5.23 7.20
CA LEU A 16 2.08 -6.55 6.65
C LEU A 16 2.10 -6.54 5.13
N PHE A 17 1.09 -5.99 4.48
CA PHE A 17 1.04 -5.86 3.02
C PHE A 17 2.14 -4.97 2.48
N ASP A 18 2.44 -3.87 3.15
CA ASP A 18 3.52 -2.99 2.75
C ASP A 18 4.88 -3.69 2.82
N GLN A 19 5.18 -4.34 3.95
CA GLN A 19 6.43 -5.09 4.10
C GLN A 19 6.52 -6.26 3.13
N ALA A 20 5.44 -7.00 2.93
CA ALA A 20 5.39 -8.09 1.96
C ALA A 20 5.64 -7.58 0.53
N ALA A 21 5.04 -6.44 0.15
CA ALA A 21 5.27 -5.83 -1.15
C ALA A 21 6.75 -5.45 -1.33
N LEU A 22 7.36 -4.80 -0.34
CA LEU A 22 8.77 -4.44 -0.38
C LEU A 22 9.69 -5.67 -0.46
N ALA A 23 9.42 -6.71 0.34
CA ALA A 23 10.19 -7.96 0.33
C ALA A 23 10.12 -8.71 -1.01
N ASN A 24 9.00 -8.55 -1.74
CA ASN A 24 8.79 -9.16 -3.05
C ASN A 24 9.17 -8.22 -4.22
N ALA A 25 9.92 -7.15 -3.97
CA ALA A 25 10.31 -6.15 -4.98
C ALA A 25 9.10 -5.57 -5.75
N LEU A 26 7.92 -5.51 -5.12
CA LEU A 26 6.73 -4.83 -5.61
C LEU A 26 6.75 -3.35 -5.20
N THR A 27 5.91 -2.54 -5.82
CA THR A 27 5.80 -1.12 -5.49
C THR A 27 4.44 -0.85 -4.84
N PRO A 28 4.38 -0.66 -3.51
CA PRO A 28 3.14 -0.27 -2.83
C PRO A 28 2.67 1.12 -3.25
N VAL A 29 1.35 1.23 -3.44
CA VAL A 29 0.62 2.47 -3.73
C VAL A 29 -0.41 2.69 -2.63
N PRO A 30 -0.04 3.37 -1.54
CA PRO A 30 -0.96 3.63 -0.44
C PRO A 30 -2.01 4.67 -0.84
N LEU A 31 -3.30 4.32 -0.68
CA LEU A 31 -4.42 5.24 -0.85
C LEU A 31 -4.94 5.70 0.51
N HIS A 32 -5.45 6.92 0.58
CA HIS A 32 -6.11 7.40 1.80
C HIS A 32 -7.47 6.72 1.96
N ALA A 33 -7.70 6.11 3.11
CA ALA A 33 -8.95 5.40 3.40
C ALA A 33 -10.19 6.30 3.42
N ILE A 34 -9.99 7.63 3.50
CA ILE A 34 -11.04 8.66 3.50
C ILE A 34 -11.20 9.37 2.16
N ASP A 35 -10.37 9.06 1.16
CA ASP A 35 -10.49 9.64 -0.18
C ASP A 35 -11.81 9.25 -0.83
N THR A 36 -12.27 10.12 -1.74
CA THR A 36 -13.47 9.80 -2.54
C THR A 36 -13.20 8.59 -3.45
N PRO A 37 -14.22 7.78 -3.75
CA PRO A 37 -14.09 6.67 -4.69
C PRO A 37 -13.51 7.09 -6.05
N LYS A 38 -13.87 8.28 -6.53
CA LYS A 38 -13.34 8.85 -7.78
C LYS A 38 -11.84 9.14 -7.70
N SER A 39 -11.36 9.66 -6.57
CA SER A 39 -9.93 9.89 -6.35
C SER A 39 -9.17 8.57 -6.30
N SER A 40 -9.70 7.57 -5.59
CA SER A 40 -9.09 6.23 -5.51
C SER A 40 -9.03 5.56 -6.89
N ALA A 41 -10.11 5.63 -7.68
CA ALA A 41 -10.14 5.08 -9.03
C ALA A 41 -9.14 5.80 -9.96
N TYR A 42 -9.03 7.12 -9.86
CA TYR A 42 -8.01 7.88 -10.58
C TYR A 42 -6.59 7.39 -10.24
N ILE A 43 -6.28 7.24 -8.96
CA ILE A 43 -4.95 6.79 -8.50
C ILE A 43 -4.66 5.36 -9.00
N LEU A 44 -5.63 4.46 -8.96
CA LEU A 44 -5.47 3.09 -9.48
C LEU A 44 -5.10 3.10 -10.97
N ASN A 45 -5.78 3.92 -11.76
CA ASN A 45 -5.50 4.04 -13.20
C ASN A 45 -4.16 4.72 -13.48
N ASP A 46 -3.89 5.86 -12.85
CA ASP A 46 -2.66 6.64 -13.07
C ASP A 46 -1.42 5.87 -12.60
N SER A 47 -1.51 5.17 -11.47
CA SER A 47 -0.43 4.31 -11.00
C SER A 47 -0.26 3.04 -11.82
N GLY A 48 -1.27 2.60 -12.55
CA GLY A 48 -1.28 1.30 -13.22
C GLY A 48 -1.23 0.13 -12.24
N ALA A 49 -1.89 0.25 -11.08
CA ALA A 49 -1.93 -0.81 -10.08
C ALA A 49 -2.63 -2.06 -10.62
N GLU A 50 -2.02 -3.23 -10.38
CA GLU A 50 -2.53 -4.52 -10.84
C GLU A 50 -3.29 -5.27 -9.75
N VAL A 51 -3.01 -4.97 -8.50
CA VAL A 51 -3.68 -5.56 -7.32
C VAL A 51 -4.17 -4.46 -6.41
N LEU A 52 -5.38 -4.59 -5.90
CA LEU A 52 -5.92 -3.75 -4.84
C LEU A 52 -6.16 -4.59 -3.59
N VAL A 53 -5.65 -4.13 -2.46
CA VAL A 53 -5.98 -4.67 -1.14
C VAL A 53 -6.87 -3.69 -0.40
N THR A 54 -8.01 -4.13 0.11
CA THR A 54 -8.94 -3.30 0.87
C THR A 54 -9.64 -4.10 1.96
N ASN A 55 -10.11 -3.41 2.99
CA ASN A 55 -10.77 -4.06 4.12
C ASN A 55 -12.30 -4.20 3.98
N LYS A 56 -12.91 -3.64 2.94
CA LYS A 56 -14.38 -3.66 2.79
C LYS A 56 -14.80 -3.84 1.33
N LYS A 57 -15.65 -4.82 1.05
CA LYS A 57 -16.29 -5.01 -0.25
C LYS A 57 -17.03 -3.75 -0.72
N LEU A 58 -17.67 -3.04 0.21
CA LEU A 58 -18.38 -1.81 -0.12
C LEU A 58 -17.43 -0.73 -0.67
N LYS A 59 -16.24 -0.55 -0.09
CA LYS A 59 -15.24 0.41 -0.61
C LYS A 59 -14.84 0.06 -2.03
N TRP A 60 -14.54 -1.20 -2.27
CA TRP A 60 -14.23 -1.70 -3.62
C TRP A 60 -15.35 -1.41 -4.61
N ARG A 61 -16.60 -1.76 -4.27
CA ARG A 61 -17.75 -1.53 -5.14
C ARG A 61 -17.87 -0.06 -5.54
N LEU A 62 -17.77 0.86 -4.59
CA LEU A 62 -17.83 2.30 -4.86
C LEU A 62 -16.70 2.80 -5.77
N VAL A 63 -15.50 2.27 -5.61
CA VAL A 63 -14.35 2.58 -6.48
C VAL A 63 -14.57 2.04 -7.90
N ARG A 64 -15.07 0.80 -8.03
CA ARG A 64 -15.39 0.18 -9.33
C ARG A 64 -16.50 0.91 -10.08
N GLU A 65 -17.51 1.40 -9.36
CA GLU A 65 -18.60 2.21 -9.93
C GLU A 65 -18.12 3.60 -10.40
N ALA A 66 -17.01 4.11 -9.85
CA ALA A 66 -16.50 5.44 -10.16
C ALA A 66 -15.75 5.53 -11.49
N ALA A 67 -15.12 4.44 -11.95
CA ALA A 67 -14.39 4.38 -13.23
C ALA A 67 -14.09 2.95 -13.67
N GLU A 68 -13.81 2.75 -14.96
CA GLU A 68 -13.18 1.53 -15.47
C GLU A 68 -11.74 1.42 -14.96
N LEU A 69 -11.29 0.19 -14.65
CA LEU A 69 -9.98 -0.11 -14.05
C LEU A 69 -9.24 -1.18 -14.89
N PRO A 70 -8.81 -0.84 -16.10
CA PRO A 70 -8.32 -1.83 -17.08
C PRO A 70 -7.01 -2.52 -16.67
N ASN A 71 -6.23 -1.94 -15.76
CA ASN A 71 -4.97 -2.52 -15.31
C ASN A 71 -5.15 -3.43 -14.09
N LEU A 72 -6.28 -3.31 -13.37
CA LEU A 72 -6.51 -4.05 -12.15
C LEU A 72 -6.91 -5.50 -12.45
N LYS A 73 -6.16 -6.46 -11.91
CA LYS A 73 -6.29 -7.89 -12.18
C LYS A 73 -6.85 -8.68 -11.00
N LEU A 74 -6.75 -8.12 -9.78
CA LEU A 74 -7.15 -8.82 -8.56
C LEU A 74 -7.51 -7.82 -7.47
N VAL A 75 -8.56 -8.13 -6.71
CA VAL A 75 -8.89 -7.46 -5.46
C VAL A 75 -8.80 -8.45 -4.32
N VAL A 76 -8.04 -8.11 -3.27
CA VAL A 76 -7.95 -8.88 -2.04
C VAL A 76 -8.72 -8.14 -0.95
N ILE A 77 -9.66 -8.81 -0.30
CA ILE A 77 -10.50 -8.27 0.76
C ILE A 77 -10.07 -8.88 2.09
N THR A 78 -9.72 -8.02 3.06
CA THR A 78 -9.25 -8.46 4.38
C THR A 78 -10.37 -8.58 5.41
N ASP A 79 -11.63 -8.33 5.03
CA ASP A 79 -12.80 -8.51 5.90
C ASP A 79 -13.10 -10.01 6.07
N ASP A 80 -13.20 -10.49 7.30
CA ASP A 80 -13.39 -11.92 7.62
C ASP A 80 -14.73 -12.48 7.12
N ASP A 81 -15.75 -11.64 6.98
CA ASP A 81 -17.09 -12.02 6.51
C ASP A 81 -17.22 -12.04 4.96
N PHE A 82 -16.12 -11.88 4.23
CA PHE A 82 -16.14 -11.81 2.79
C PHE A 82 -16.10 -13.21 2.13
N ALA A 83 -17.10 -13.49 1.29
CA ALA A 83 -17.08 -14.65 0.40
C ALA A 83 -16.41 -14.31 -0.94
N ASP A 84 -15.52 -15.20 -1.40
CA ASP A 84 -14.81 -15.05 -2.66
C ASP A 84 -15.76 -14.91 -3.86
N ASP A 85 -15.32 -14.14 -4.85
CA ASP A 85 -15.99 -14.01 -6.16
C ASP A 85 -14.91 -14.07 -7.27
N PRO A 86 -14.41 -15.29 -7.56
CA PRO A 86 -13.33 -15.48 -8.52
C PRO A 86 -13.78 -15.29 -9.98
N ASP A 87 -15.09 -15.37 -10.23
CA ASP A 87 -15.70 -15.27 -11.56
C ASP A 87 -16.16 -13.83 -11.89
N ALA A 88 -15.95 -12.90 -10.98
CA ALA A 88 -16.19 -11.48 -11.26
C ALA A 88 -15.28 -10.99 -12.40
N ASP A 89 -15.70 -9.94 -13.10
CA ASP A 89 -14.92 -9.25 -14.13
C ASP A 89 -13.48 -8.91 -13.66
N ILE A 90 -13.36 -8.47 -12.40
CA ILE A 90 -12.08 -8.43 -11.68
C ILE A 90 -12.22 -9.39 -10.50
N PRO A 91 -11.47 -10.49 -10.45
CA PRO A 91 -11.56 -11.49 -9.40
C PRO A 91 -11.39 -10.89 -8.01
N MET A 92 -12.22 -11.33 -7.05
CA MET A 92 -12.16 -10.92 -5.66
C MET A 92 -11.90 -12.13 -4.78
N LEU A 93 -10.85 -12.09 -3.98
CA LEU A 93 -10.49 -13.15 -3.04
C LEU A 93 -10.42 -12.60 -1.60
N SER A 94 -10.83 -13.43 -0.66
CA SER A 94 -10.51 -13.20 0.75
C SER A 94 -8.99 -13.29 0.96
N LEU A 95 -8.50 -12.62 1.99
CA LEU A 95 -7.09 -12.73 2.37
C LEU A 95 -6.69 -14.18 2.63
N GLU A 96 -7.54 -14.94 3.31
CA GLU A 96 -7.30 -16.35 3.62
C GLU A 96 -7.15 -17.19 2.33
N THR A 97 -8.09 -17.09 1.40
CA THR A 97 -8.04 -17.83 0.12
C THR A 97 -6.83 -17.42 -0.72
N TRP A 98 -6.51 -16.14 -0.74
CA TRP A 98 -5.34 -15.64 -1.48
C TRP A 98 -4.04 -16.20 -0.92
N LEU A 99 -3.86 -16.18 0.39
CA LEU A 99 -2.68 -16.76 1.05
C LEU A 99 -2.60 -18.27 0.88
N ALA A 100 -3.72 -18.99 0.97
CA ALA A 100 -3.76 -20.44 0.78
C ALA A 100 -3.37 -20.87 -0.65
N LYS A 101 -3.58 -20.02 -1.64
CA LYS A 101 -3.19 -20.26 -3.05
C LYS A 101 -1.74 -19.86 -3.35
N THR A 102 -1.05 -19.24 -2.40
CA THR A 102 0.34 -18.81 -2.60
C THR A 102 1.25 -20.02 -2.59
N PRO A 103 2.03 -20.29 -3.65
CA PRO A 103 2.97 -21.40 -3.67
C PRO A 103 4.09 -21.16 -2.64
N ASP A 104 4.61 -22.22 -2.07
CA ASP A 104 5.82 -22.18 -1.24
C ASP A 104 7.03 -21.96 -2.17
N ALA A 105 7.29 -20.71 -2.46
CA ALA A 105 8.36 -20.29 -3.37
C ALA A 105 9.35 -19.38 -2.63
N PRO A 106 10.66 -19.46 -2.95
CA PRO A 106 11.63 -18.57 -2.35
C PRO A 106 11.32 -17.12 -2.72
N LEU A 107 11.59 -16.21 -1.79
CA LEU A 107 11.49 -14.78 -2.06
C LEU A 107 12.37 -14.39 -3.25
N PRO A 108 11.91 -13.46 -4.10
CA PRO A 108 12.74 -12.95 -5.19
C PRO A 108 13.97 -12.23 -4.63
N PRO A 109 15.00 -11.98 -5.46
CA PRO A 109 16.11 -11.13 -5.07
C PRO A 109 15.60 -9.79 -4.54
N GLY A 110 16.18 -9.33 -3.44
CA GLY A 110 15.78 -8.05 -2.82
C GLY A 110 15.90 -6.87 -3.79
N PRO A 111 15.14 -5.80 -3.57
CA PRO A 111 15.14 -4.62 -4.44
C PRO A 111 16.51 -3.89 -4.37
N ARG A 112 16.86 -3.26 -5.46
CA ARG A 112 18.03 -2.36 -5.50
C ARG A 112 17.69 -1.01 -4.87
N SER A 113 18.68 -0.29 -4.40
CA SER A 113 18.51 1.04 -3.81
C SER A 113 17.82 2.06 -4.74
N THR A 114 17.93 1.86 -6.05
CA THR A 114 17.32 2.70 -7.09
C THR A 114 15.91 2.28 -7.49
N ASP A 115 15.46 1.10 -7.08
CA ASP A 115 14.12 0.64 -7.37
C ASP A 115 13.09 1.40 -6.54
N LEU A 116 11.84 1.46 -7.02
CA LEU A 116 10.76 2.14 -6.31
C LEU A 116 10.38 1.39 -5.03
N ALA A 117 10.38 2.11 -3.91
CA ALA A 117 9.88 1.63 -2.62
C ALA A 117 8.42 2.01 -2.40
N ALA A 118 7.94 3.10 -2.99
CA ALA A 118 6.54 3.49 -2.93
C ALA A 118 6.20 4.51 -4.02
N LEU A 119 4.92 4.51 -4.41
CA LEU A 119 4.32 5.55 -5.21
C LEU A 119 3.25 6.24 -4.36
N VAL A 120 3.58 7.42 -3.83
CA VAL A 120 2.72 8.15 -2.86
C VAL A 120 2.03 9.31 -3.55
N TYR A 121 0.70 9.34 -3.49
CA TYR A 121 -0.08 10.40 -4.09
C TYR A 121 -0.30 11.56 -3.14
N THR A 122 -0.12 12.77 -3.66
CA THR A 122 -0.37 14.03 -2.95
C THR A 122 -1.44 14.83 -3.66
N SER A 123 -2.23 15.61 -2.90
CA SER A 123 -3.20 16.54 -3.46
C SER A 123 -2.45 17.60 -4.28
N GLY A 124 -2.49 17.47 -5.61
CA GLY A 124 -1.91 18.48 -6.51
C GLY A 124 -2.68 19.80 -6.45
N THR A 125 -1.98 20.91 -6.63
CA THR A 125 -2.58 22.26 -6.76
C THR A 125 -3.49 22.40 -7.99
N THR A 126 -3.44 21.46 -8.92
CA THR A 126 -4.13 21.45 -10.22
C THR A 126 -5.37 20.53 -10.26
N GLY A 127 -5.84 20.02 -9.14
CA GLY A 127 -7.07 19.23 -9.01
C GLY A 127 -6.88 17.71 -8.97
N ASN A 128 -6.04 17.10 -9.79
CA ASN A 128 -5.78 15.67 -9.73
C ASN A 128 -4.58 15.35 -8.85
N PRO A 129 -4.63 14.24 -8.06
CA PRO A 129 -3.49 13.78 -7.29
C PRO A 129 -2.27 13.50 -8.16
N LYS A 130 -1.06 13.76 -7.65
CA LYS A 130 0.21 13.50 -8.34
C LYS A 130 0.99 12.42 -7.59
N GLY A 131 1.46 11.41 -8.33
CA GLY A 131 2.25 10.31 -7.79
C GLY A 131 3.71 10.70 -7.60
N VAL A 132 4.17 10.71 -6.36
CA VAL A 132 5.58 10.91 -5.99
C VAL A 132 6.28 9.57 -5.96
N MET A 133 7.28 9.40 -6.81
CA MET A 133 8.10 8.18 -6.90
C MET A 133 9.20 8.19 -5.84
N LEU A 134 9.09 7.35 -4.83
CA LEU A 134 10.10 7.19 -3.79
C LEU A 134 10.91 5.91 -4.01
N THR A 135 12.23 6.04 -4.16
CA THR A 135 13.13 4.89 -4.24
C THR A 135 13.50 4.40 -2.84
N HIS A 136 13.98 3.15 -2.73
CA HIS A 136 14.53 2.62 -1.47
C HIS A 136 15.62 3.53 -0.91
N ARG A 137 16.47 4.09 -1.77
CA ARG A 137 17.50 5.05 -1.37
C ARG A 137 16.92 6.32 -0.75
N ASN A 138 15.83 6.88 -1.32
CA ASN A 138 15.19 8.06 -0.76
C ASN A 138 14.66 7.79 0.65
N VAL A 139 13.94 6.68 0.82
CA VAL A 139 13.37 6.29 2.12
C VAL A 139 14.48 6.09 3.15
N LEU A 140 15.49 5.26 2.83
CA LEU A 140 16.58 4.96 3.76
C LEU A 140 17.44 6.19 4.10
N SER A 141 17.67 7.09 3.14
CA SER A 141 18.40 8.34 3.39
C SER A 141 17.66 9.24 4.38
N ASN A 142 16.33 9.34 4.22
CA ASN A 142 15.49 10.12 5.14
C ASN A 142 15.49 9.49 6.54
N LEU A 143 15.30 8.17 6.64
CA LEU A 143 15.35 7.46 7.93
C LEU A 143 16.68 7.62 8.65
N ARG A 144 17.81 7.57 7.94
CA ARG A 144 19.13 7.84 8.53
C ARG A 144 19.23 9.27 9.10
N GLY A 145 18.69 10.26 8.39
CA GLY A 145 18.62 11.64 8.89
C GLY A 145 17.78 11.77 10.16
N VAL A 146 16.62 11.09 10.20
CA VAL A 146 15.77 11.05 11.41
C VAL A 146 16.50 10.41 12.59
N LEU A 147 17.15 9.26 12.37
CA LEU A 147 17.91 8.55 13.43
C LEU A 147 19.11 9.33 13.95
N GLN A 148 19.71 10.18 13.14
CA GLN A 148 20.79 11.07 13.60
C GLN A 148 20.28 12.21 14.50
N SER A 149 19.03 12.65 14.27
CA SER A 149 18.41 13.75 15.01
C SER A 149 17.61 13.28 16.22
N LEU A 150 16.95 12.14 16.09
CA LEU A 150 16.17 11.49 17.13
C LEU A 150 16.88 10.18 17.49
N GLN A 151 17.30 10.03 18.74
CA GLN A 151 17.83 8.78 19.26
C GLN A 151 16.73 8.06 20.06
N PRO A 152 15.78 7.42 19.39
CA PRO A 152 14.67 6.78 20.06
C PRO A 152 15.19 5.58 20.88
N TYR A 153 14.66 5.36 22.11
CA TYR A 153 15.03 4.23 22.95
C TYR A 153 14.28 2.96 22.53
N ALA A 154 14.86 1.78 22.79
CA ALA A 154 14.30 0.50 22.33
C ALA A 154 12.96 0.14 22.98
N ASP A 155 12.64 0.72 24.11
CA ASP A 155 11.43 0.51 24.91
C ASP A 155 10.37 1.62 24.71
N GLU A 156 10.59 2.55 23.81
CA GLU A 156 9.61 3.60 23.51
C GLU A 156 8.41 3.05 22.74
N THR A 157 7.23 3.57 23.09
CA THR A 157 5.98 3.32 22.38
C THR A 157 5.65 4.53 21.51
N LEU A 158 5.48 4.31 20.21
CA LEU A 158 5.10 5.35 19.26
C LEU A 158 3.58 5.33 19.03
N LEU A 159 2.94 6.50 19.11
CA LEU A 159 1.53 6.66 18.76
C LEU A 159 1.39 6.92 17.27
N SER A 160 0.82 5.96 16.54
CA SER A 160 0.47 6.10 15.13
C SER A 160 -0.98 6.59 15.01
N PHE A 161 -1.20 7.86 14.64
CA PHE A 161 -2.53 8.47 14.50
C PHE A 161 -2.75 9.16 13.15
N LEU A 162 -1.70 9.52 12.43
CA LEU A 162 -1.82 10.01 11.06
C LEU A 162 -2.00 8.81 10.10
N PRO A 163 -2.61 9.01 8.93
CA PRO A 163 -2.75 7.92 7.97
C PRO A 163 -1.40 7.34 7.52
N LEU A 164 -1.26 6.00 7.53
CA LEU A 164 -0.07 5.30 7.01
C LEU A 164 0.15 5.53 5.50
N SER A 165 -0.85 6.03 4.79
CA SER A 165 -0.74 6.50 3.41
C SER A 165 -0.02 7.86 3.30
N HIS A 166 0.14 8.60 4.41
CA HIS A 166 0.86 9.87 4.44
C HIS A 166 2.36 9.63 4.65
N THR A 167 3.21 10.30 3.85
CA THR A 167 4.67 10.10 3.85
C THR A 167 5.31 10.32 5.22
N PHE A 168 4.85 11.31 5.99
CA PHE A 168 5.40 11.60 7.31
C PHE A 168 5.16 10.44 8.28
N GLU A 169 3.92 9.98 8.43
CA GLU A 169 3.58 8.86 9.31
C GLU A 169 4.31 7.59 8.90
N ARG A 170 4.32 7.32 7.61
CA ARG A 170 5.01 6.17 7.03
C ARG A 170 6.51 6.16 7.37
N THR A 171 7.17 7.33 7.37
CA THR A 171 8.61 7.44 7.64
C THR A 171 8.90 7.55 9.12
N ALA A 172 8.27 8.50 9.83
CA ALA A 172 8.66 8.88 11.18
C ALA A 172 8.12 7.96 12.28
N SER A 173 7.00 7.27 12.03
CA SER A 173 6.44 6.33 13.00
C SER A 173 6.66 4.89 12.57
N TYR A 174 6.19 4.52 11.39
CA TYR A 174 6.13 3.13 10.95
C TYR A 174 7.51 2.59 10.52
N TYR A 175 8.15 3.16 9.49
CA TYR A 175 9.46 2.65 9.04
C TYR A 175 10.55 2.81 10.09
N LEU A 176 10.50 3.89 10.87
CA LEU A 176 11.43 4.09 11.97
C LEU A 176 11.33 2.95 13.00
N ALA A 177 10.12 2.52 13.34
CA ALA A 177 9.91 1.41 14.26
C ALA A 177 10.37 0.05 13.70
N VAL A 178 10.27 -0.17 12.39
CA VAL A 178 10.66 -1.44 11.73
C VAL A 178 12.17 -1.60 11.63
N ILE A 179 12.93 -0.52 11.46
CA ILE A 179 14.40 -0.59 11.27
C ILE A 179 15.21 -0.55 12.57
N ARG A 180 14.56 -0.47 13.72
CA ARG A 180 15.15 -0.52 15.06
C ARG A 180 15.23 -1.93 15.57
#